data_2c10ae9602a3fe0e07e0bbc9a060522b
#
_entry.id   2c10ae9602a3fe0e07e0bbc9a060522b
#
_cell.length_a   1.000
_cell.length_b   1.000
_cell.length_c   1.000
_cell.angle_alpha   90.00
_cell.angle_beta   90.00
_cell.angle_gamma   90.00
#
_symmetry.space_group_name_H-M   'P 1'
#
loop_
_entity.id
_entity.type
_entity.pdbx_description
1 polymer ?
#
loop_
_entity_poly.entity_id
_entity_poly.type
_entity_poly.pdbx_seq_one_letter_code
_entity_poly.pdbx_strand_id
1 'polypeptide(L)'
;QRAISEYIWNGYDANATEVKIEINLETTYNSIISVDIEDNGDGIVYEELSVIFKRFYESQKSVAQSIDSRFSRGKNGYGRFTFFKLCKQAKWFTTYKKEGGLFSYEITMVSDNLSNYTSTDPKNCTELNTGTKVVFGDFSDSELSKEWVYSILIPYLKSEFAWYFKVYPNKKLIINNELLDCSSIIADSDFFDIPVELADIDSELFHCTYFQWSVKPQDEYSRFY
;
A
#
# COMPACT_ATOMS: atom_id res chain seq x y z
N GLN A 1 2.73 -10.79 -4.18
CA GLN A 1 3.30 -9.86 -3.22
C GLN A 1 3.07 -8.39 -3.60
N ARG A 2 3.31 -7.98 -4.85
CA ARG A 2 3.20 -6.59 -5.30
C ARG A 2 1.80 -5.98 -5.09
N ALA A 3 0.75 -6.76 -5.27
CA ALA A 3 -0.61 -6.26 -5.01
C ALA A 3 -0.79 -5.86 -3.53
N ILE A 4 -0.24 -6.62 -2.59
CA ILE A 4 -0.30 -6.31 -1.15
C ILE A 4 0.50 -5.04 -0.84
N SER A 5 1.71 -4.89 -1.40
CA SER A 5 2.51 -3.68 -1.14
C SER A 5 1.84 -2.38 -1.62
N GLU A 6 1.04 -2.43 -2.69
CA GLU A 6 0.27 -1.27 -3.15
C GLU A 6 -0.74 -0.77 -2.10
N TYR A 7 -1.38 -1.70 -1.36
CA TYR A 7 -2.31 -1.30 -0.29
C TYR A 7 -1.59 -0.76 0.93
N ILE A 8 -0.39 -1.26 1.23
CA ILE A 8 0.45 -0.70 2.29
C ILE A 8 0.87 0.73 1.93
N TRP A 9 1.29 0.95 0.69
CA TRP A 9 1.61 2.30 0.20
C TRP A 9 0.41 3.23 0.24
N ASN A 10 -0.79 2.77 -0.14
CA ASN A 10 -2.02 3.58 -0.03
C ASN A 10 -2.29 4.04 1.41
N GLY A 11 -2.02 3.19 2.41
CA GLY A 11 -2.11 3.58 3.82
C GLY A 11 -1.11 4.69 4.17
N TYR A 12 0.15 4.56 3.78
CA TYR A 12 1.14 5.61 4.04
C TYR A 12 0.88 6.90 3.26
N ASP A 13 0.36 6.81 2.04
CA ASP A 13 -0.07 7.97 1.24
C ASP A 13 -1.26 8.69 1.87
N ALA A 14 -2.10 7.96 2.64
CA ALA A 14 -3.18 8.50 3.46
C ALA A 14 -2.70 8.96 4.86
N ASN A 15 -1.41 9.29 5.03
CA ASN A 15 -0.79 9.76 6.26
C ASN A 15 -0.72 8.74 7.41
N ALA A 16 -0.98 7.45 7.18
CA ALA A 16 -0.87 6.45 8.23
C ALA A 16 0.53 6.41 8.85
N THR A 17 0.59 6.20 10.14
CA THR A 17 1.82 5.90 10.89
C THR A 17 2.00 4.41 11.10
N GLU A 18 0.91 3.66 11.01
CA GLU A 18 0.89 2.22 11.23
C GLU A 18 -0.01 1.55 10.18
N VAL A 19 0.52 0.48 9.58
CA VAL A 19 -0.25 -0.44 8.75
C VAL A 19 -0.15 -1.84 9.34
N LYS A 20 -1.30 -2.51 9.49
CA LYS A 20 -1.40 -3.88 9.98
C LYS A 20 -1.85 -4.80 8.86
N ILE A 21 -1.26 -5.98 8.81
CA ILE A 21 -1.69 -7.07 7.94
C ILE A 21 -2.03 -8.27 8.79
N GLU A 22 -3.24 -8.76 8.68
CA GLU A 22 -3.67 -10.02 9.27
C GLU A 22 -3.92 -11.03 8.16
N ILE A 23 -3.21 -12.15 8.19
CA ILE A 23 -3.32 -13.24 7.23
C ILE A 23 -3.96 -14.41 7.93
N ASN A 24 -5.21 -14.68 7.59
CA ASN A 24 -5.98 -15.76 8.14
C ASN A 24 -5.80 -17.03 7.31
N LEU A 25 -5.40 -18.11 7.97
CA LEU A 25 -5.12 -19.40 7.35
C LEU A 25 -6.18 -20.43 7.73
N GLU A 26 -6.52 -21.29 6.79
CA GLU A 26 -7.27 -22.49 7.09
C GLU A 26 -6.39 -23.47 7.88
N THR A 27 -6.96 -24.07 8.91
CA THR A 27 -6.22 -24.94 9.83
C THR A 27 -5.76 -26.25 9.20
N THR A 28 -6.50 -26.77 8.21
CA THR A 28 -6.25 -28.09 7.62
C THR A 28 -5.19 -28.07 6.53
N TYR A 29 -5.29 -27.09 5.62
CA TYR A 29 -4.43 -27.01 4.43
C TYR A 29 -3.42 -25.88 4.46
N ASN A 30 -3.43 -25.04 5.52
CA ASN A 30 -2.61 -23.82 5.61
C ASN A 30 -2.78 -22.87 4.41
N SER A 31 -3.91 -22.96 3.70
CA SER A 31 -4.27 -22.04 2.64
C SER A 31 -4.75 -20.71 3.20
N ILE A 32 -4.54 -19.63 2.46
CA ILE A 32 -5.01 -18.30 2.89
C ILE A 32 -6.52 -18.21 2.68
N ILE A 33 -7.25 -17.88 3.75
CA ILE A 33 -8.70 -17.65 3.74
C ILE A 33 -8.99 -16.16 3.48
N SER A 34 -8.31 -15.27 4.20
CA SER A 34 -8.42 -13.83 4.04
C SER A 34 -7.10 -13.13 4.32
N VAL A 35 -6.94 -11.97 3.72
CA VAL A 35 -5.88 -11.01 4.06
C VAL A 35 -6.55 -9.69 4.37
N ASP A 36 -6.35 -9.21 5.57
CA ASP A 36 -6.86 -7.93 6.04
C ASP A 36 -5.68 -6.96 6.11
N ILE A 37 -5.82 -5.78 5.49
CA ILE A 37 -4.83 -4.71 5.55
C ILE A 37 -5.52 -3.49 6.14
N GLU A 38 -5.06 -3.05 7.30
CA GLU A 38 -5.63 -1.94 8.05
C GLU A 38 -4.59 -0.85 8.27
N ASP A 39 -4.95 0.38 7.97
CA ASP A 39 -4.16 1.58 8.23
C ASP A 39 -4.88 2.51 9.20
N ASN A 40 -4.12 3.35 9.88
CA ASN A 40 -4.61 4.42 10.76
C ASN A 40 -4.49 5.81 10.09
N GLY A 41 -4.65 5.87 8.77
CA GLY A 41 -4.57 7.11 8.00
C GLY A 41 -5.85 7.95 8.04
N ASP A 42 -5.99 8.84 7.07
CA ASP A 42 -7.11 9.81 7.01
C ASP A 42 -8.45 9.18 6.63
N GLY A 43 -8.44 7.93 6.14
CA GLY A 43 -9.62 7.28 5.57
C GLY A 43 -9.95 7.79 4.16
N ILE A 44 -11.09 7.34 3.63
CA ILE A 44 -11.56 7.73 2.29
C ILE A 44 -12.80 8.61 2.46
N VAL A 45 -12.71 9.86 2.00
CA VAL A 45 -13.83 10.81 2.05
C VAL A 45 -14.91 10.38 1.05
N TYR A 46 -16.16 10.24 1.51
CA TYR A 46 -17.27 9.69 0.69
C TYR A 46 -17.52 10.49 -0.59
N GLU A 47 -17.43 11.81 -0.52
CA GLU A 47 -17.63 12.70 -1.66
C GLU A 47 -16.58 12.53 -2.75
N GLU A 48 -15.39 12.05 -2.38
CA GLU A 48 -14.28 11.79 -3.31
C GLU A 48 -14.34 10.35 -3.90
N LEU A 49 -15.18 9.49 -3.33
CA LEU A 49 -15.28 8.08 -3.71
C LEU A 49 -15.46 7.89 -5.22
N SER A 50 -16.35 8.65 -5.83
CA SER A 50 -16.62 8.54 -7.26
C SER A 50 -15.40 8.93 -8.13
N VAL A 51 -14.58 9.86 -7.68
CA VAL A 51 -13.33 10.26 -8.36
C VAL A 51 -12.26 9.20 -8.14
N ILE A 52 -12.15 8.72 -6.91
CA ILE A 52 -11.17 7.72 -6.51
C ILE A 52 -11.39 6.41 -7.28
N PHE A 53 -12.60 5.88 -7.33
CA PHE A 53 -12.89 4.55 -7.89
C PHE A 53 -13.29 4.54 -9.39
N LYS A 54 -13.63 5.68 -10.01
CA LYS A 54 -13.94 5.75 -11.44
C LYS A 54 -12.75 5.72 -12.39
N ARG A 55 -11.54 5.96 -11.91
CA ARG A 55 -10.35 6.15 -12.75
C ARG A 55 -9.79 4.87 -13.40
N PHE A 56 -10.35 3.71 -13.16
CA PHE A 56 -9.82 2.47 -13.72
C PHE A 56 -9.82 2.45 -15.26
N TYR A 57 -10.89 2.89 -15.90
CA TYR A 57 -10.97 2.93 -17.37
C TYR A 57 -10.26 4.12 -18.01
N GLU A 58 -10.26 5.27 -17.36
CA GLU A 58 -9.57 6.45 -17.89
C GLU A 58 -8.07 6.24 -17.87
N SER A 59 -7.55 5.56 -16.86
CA SER A 59 -6.13 5.28 -16.76
C SER A 59 -5.66 4.15 -17.69
N GLN A 60 -6.52 3.19 -18.10
CA GLN A 60 -6.15 2.23 -19.16
C GLN A 60 -5.87 2.92 -20.50
N LYS A 61 -6.60 3.97 -20.85
CA LYS A 61 -6.34 4.76 -22.06
C LYS A 61 -5.05 5.57 -21.95
N SER A 62 -4.70 6.08 -20.78
CA SER A 62 -3.47 6.85 -20.57
C SER A 62 -2.21 5.98 -20.52
N VAL A 63 -2.30 4.73 -20.02
CA VAL A 63 -1.16 3.78 -20.01
C VAL A 63 -0.86 3.21 -21.39
N ALA A 64 -1.86 3.03 -22.23
CA ALA A 64 -1.61 2.68 -23.65
C ALA A 64 -0.84 3.77 -24.41
N GLN A 65 -0.85 5.02 -23.92
CA GLN A 65 -0.12 6.15 -24.50
C GLN A 65 1.22 6.46 -23.80
N SER A 66 1.49 5.88 -22.59
CA SER A 66 2.71 6.15 -21.81
C SER A 66 3.48 4.88 -21.50
N ILE A 67 4.01 4.20 -22.53
CA ILE A 67 4.90 3.03 -22.37
C ILE A 67 6.25 3.41 -21.70
N ASP A 68 6.51 4.67 -21.41
CA ASP A 68 7.83 5.18 -21.02
C ASP A 68 7.92 5.84 -19.63
N SER A 69 6.93 5.72 -18.75
CA SER A 69 7.05 6.31 -17.40
C SER A 69 7.31 5.26 -16.32
N ARG A 70 8.58 4.91 -16.15
CA ARG A 70 9.09 4.00 -15.09
C ARG A 70 9.06 4.59 -13.66
N PHE A 71 8.57 5.81 -13.47
CA PHE A 71 8.71 6.55 -12.21
C PHE A 71 7.44 7.24 -11.77
N SER A 72 6.42 6.46 -11.37
CA SER A 72 5.28 7.05 -10.69
C SER A 72 4.62 6.04 -9.78
N ARG A 73 5.09 5.94 -8.53
CA ARG A 73 4.33 5.28 -7.47
C ARG A 73 3.09 6.13 -7.19
N GLY A 74 1.91 5.51 -7.23
CA GLY A 74 0.65 6.14 -6.84
C GLY A 74 -0.02 7.10 -7.82
N LYS A 75 0.65 7.65 -8.84
CA LYS A 75 0.05 8.65 -9.75
C LYS A 75 -1.04 8.12 -10.67
N ASN A 76 -1.11 6.83 -10.93
CA ASN A 76 -2.04 6.27 -11.92
C ASN A 76 -3.32 5.68 -11.32
N GLY A 77 -3.51 5.69 -10.00
CA GLY A 77 -4.74 5.22 -9.35
C GLY A 77 -5.05 3.72 -9.50
N TYR A 78 -4.10 2.91 -10.01
CA TYR A 78 -4.29 1.47 -10.23
C TYR A 78 -4.10 0.61 -8.98
N GLY A 79 -3.34 1.07 -8.01
CA GLY A 79 -2.94 0.30 -6.85
C GLY A 79 -4.13 -0.37 -6.15
N ARG A 80 -5.23 0.38 -5.96
CA ARG A 80 -6.45 -0.10 -5.30
C ARG A 80 -7.21 -1.19 -6.04
N PHE A 81 -6.95 -1.37 -7.33
CA PHE A 81 -7.59 -2.41 -8.14
C PHE A 81 -6.75 -3.67 -8.26
N THR A 82 -5.52 -3.68 -7.73
CA THR A 82 -4.60 -4.82 -7.87
C THR A 82 -5.08 -6.08 -7.16
N PHE A 83 -6.11 -5.99 -6.31
CA PHE A 83 -6.71 -7.14 -5.63
C PHE A 83 -7.18 -8.24 -6.60
N PHE A 84 -7.61 -7.89 -7.83
CA PHE A 84 -8.06 -8.88 -8.81
C PHE A 84 -6.99 -9.91 -9.18
N LYS A 85 -5.71 -9.62 -8.91
CA LYS A 85 -4.59 -10.54 -9.09
C LYS A 85 -4.45 -11.54 -7.94
N LEU A 86 -5.16 -11.32 -6.84
CA LEU A 86 -5.09 -12.13 -5.62
C LEU A 86 -6.40 -12.86 -5.35
N CYS A 87 -7.51 -12.15 -5.46
CA CYS A 87 -8.80 -12.62 -4.98
C CYS A 87 -9.95 -12.09 -5.84
N LYS A 88 -11.13 -12.68 -5.66
CA LYS A 88 -12.34 -12.30 -6.42
C LYS A 88 -13.08 -11.12 -5.83
N GLN A 89 -12.91 -10.84 -4.55
CA GLN A 89 -13.61 -9.76 -3.86
C GLN A 89 -12.68 -9.00 -2.92
N ALA A 90 -12.82 -7.67 -2.92
CA ALA A 90 -12.23 -6.80 -1.92
C ALA A 90 -13.30 -5.91 -1.30
N LYS A 91 -13.22 -5.74 0.02
CA LYS A 91 -14.08 -4.84 0.80
C LYS A 91 -13.24 -3.84 1.55
N TRP A 92 -13.62 -2.57 1.48
CA TRP A 92 -13.03 -1.49 2.25
C TRP A 92 -14.01 -1.06 3.34
N PHE A 93 -13.54 -1.03 4.56
CA PHE A 93 -14.19 -0.42 5.71
C PHE A 93 -13.41 0.83 6.03
N THR A 94 -13.99 2.00 5.86
CA THR A 94 -13.25 3.25 6.03
C THR A 94 -13.96 4.19 6.98
N THR A 95 -13.15 4.86 7.81
CA THR A 95 -13.58 5.89 8.74
C THR A 95 -12.82 7.16 8.43
N TYR A 96 -13.52 8.25 8.20
CA TYR A 96 -12.94 9.54 7.86
C TYR A 96 -13.56 10.67 8.70
N LYS A 97 -12.86 11.78 8.78
CA LYS A 97 -13.31 12.96 9.54
C LYS A 97 -13.97 13.97 8.61
N LYS A 98 -15.15 14.47 9.02
CA LYS A 98 -15.85 15.56 8.33
C LYS A 98 -16.63 16.40 9.34
N GLU A 99 -16.52 17.75 9.22
CA GLU A 99 -17.35 18.72 9.96
C GLU A 99 -17.52 18.41 11.46
N GLY A 100 -16.41 18.01 12.12
CA GLY A 100 -16.39 17.76 13.56
C GLY A 100 -16.88 16.38 14.01
N GLY A 101 -17.24 15.48 13.08
CA GLY A 101 -17.62 14.09 13.35
C GLY A 101 -16.75 13.08 12.62
N LEU A 102 -16.86 11.83 13.03
CA LEU A 102 -16.32 10.69 12.32
C LEU A 102 -17.47 9.96 11.62
N PHE A 103 -17.22 9.59 10.36
CA PHE A 103 -18.18 8.88 9.52
C PHE A 103 -17.53 7.61 9.00
N SER A 104 -18.27 6.51 9.02
CA SER A 104 -17.82 5.24 8.46
C SER A 104 -18.77 4.72 7.40
N TYR A 105 -18.22 4.00 6.42
CA TYR A 105 -18.97 3.32 5.39
C TYR A 105 -18.17 2.18 4.77
N GLU A 106 -18.82 1.35 3.98
CA GLU A 106 -18.22 0.21 3.31
C GLU A 106 -18.23 0.41 1.80
N ILE A 107 -17.18 -0.12 1.14
CA ILE A 107 -17.09 -0.22 -0.32
C ILE A 107 -16.85 -1.69 -0.66
N THR A 108 -17.49 -2.20 -1.69
CA THR A 108 -17.27 -3.56 -2.19
C THR A 108 -17.01 -3.54 -3.68
N MET A 109 -15.97 -4.26 -4.10
CA MET A 109 -15.67 -4.54 -5.51
C MET A 109 -15.46 -6.03 -5.74
N VAL A 110 -15.78 -6.47 -6.96
CA VAL A 110 -15.52 -7.83 -7.43
C VAL A 110 -14.61 -7.80 -8.65
N SER A 111 -13.75 -8.81 -8.77
CA SER A 111 -12.75 -8.88 -9.85
C SER A 111 -13.34 -8.93 -11.25
N ASP A 112 -14.54 -9.51 -11.37
CA ASP A 112 -15.23 -9.65 -12.66
C ASP A 112 -15.80 -8.33 -13.18
N ASN A 113 -15.90 -7.31 -12.33
CA ASN A 113 -16.39 -5.99 -12.70
C ASN A 113 -15.67 -4.85 -11.97
N LEU A 114 -14.46 -4.57 -12.39
CA LEU A 114 -13.62 -3.51 -11.81
C LEU A 114 -14.08 -2.08 -12.18
N SER A 115 -15.13 -1.95 -13.00
CA SER A 115 -15.69 -0.66 -13.38
C SER A 115 -16.73 -0.15 -12.42
N ASN A 116 -17.29 -1.03 -11.61
CA ASN A 116 -18.36 -0.73 -10.68
C ASN A 116 -17.96 -1.14 -9.27
N TYR A 117 -18.38 -0.34 -8.33
CA TYR A 117 -18.34 -0.65 -6.91
C TYR A 117 -19.74 -0.44 -6.32
N THR A 118 -19.98 -1.05 -5.18
CA THR A 118 -21.10 -0.73 -4.31
C THR A 118 -20.61 -0.09 -3.04
N SER A 119 -21.34 0.86 -2.51
CA SER A 119 -21.03 1.47 -1.21
C SER A 119 -22.29 1.60 -0.37
N THR A 120 -22.11 1.56 0.95
CA THR A 120 -23.15 1.98 1.89
C THR A 120 -23.12 3.50 2.04
N ASP A 121 -24.22 4.07 2.53
CA ASP A 121 -24.23 5.49 2.92
C ASP A 121 -23.38 5.70 4.18
N PRO A 122 -22.66 6.83 4.29
CA PRO A 122 -21.89 7.16 5.48
C PRO A 122 -22.77 7.30 6.71
N LYS A 123 -22.31 6.74 7.83
CA LYS A 123 -22.98 6.86 9.13
C LYS A 123 -22.03 7.47 10.14
N ASN A 124 -22.57 8.33 11.01
CA ASN A 124 -21.83 8.76 12.19
C ASN A 124 -21.40 7.53 12.99
N CYS A 125 -20.13 7.51 13.38
CA CYS A 125 -19.58 6.42 14.18
C CYS A 125 -18.97 6.94 15.48
N THR A 126 -18.86 6.05 16.45
CA THR A 126 -18.24 6.31 17.76
C THR A 126 -16.79 5.87 17.82
N GLU A 127 -16.22 5.50 16.68
CA GLU A 127 -14.80 5.17 16.57
C GLU A 127 -13.94 6.38 16.96
N LEU A 128 -12.77 6.10 17.51
CA LEU A 128 -11.89 7.15 18.00
C LEU A 128 -10.93 7.67 16.93
N ASN A 129 -10.70 6.87 15.88
CA ASN A 129 -9.67 7.13 14.88
C ASN A 129 -10.22 6.98 13.46
N THR A 130 -9.58 7.71 12.55
CA THR A 130 -9.72 7.52 11.10
C THR A 130 -8.86 6.33 10.64
N GLY A 131 -9.11 5.85 9.42
CA GLY A 131 -8.32 4.80 8.79
C GLY A 131 -9.14 3.99 7.77
N THR A 132 -8.46 3.05 7.14
CA THR A 132 -9.11 2.14 6.19
C THR A 132 -8.64 0.71 6.43
N LYS A 133 -9.60 -0.21 6.52
CA LYS A 133 -9.35 -1.65 6.52
C LYS A 133 -9.82 -2.24 5.20
N VAL A 134 -8.93 -2.92 4.49
CA VAL A 134 -9.26 -3.65 3.26
C VAL A 134 -9.21 -5.14 3.54
N VAL A 135 -10.28 -5.84 3.21
CA VAL A 135 -10.41 -7.29 3.39
C VAL A 135 -10.47 -7.96 2.02
N PHE A 136 -9.50 -8.83 1.76
CA PHE A 136 -9.47 -9.70 0.57
C PHE A 136 -10.06 -11.05 0.90
N GLY A 137 -11.00 -11.49 0.09
CA GLY A 137 -11.65 -12.79 0.21
C GLY A 137 -11.79 -13.49 -1.13
N ASP A 138 -12.16 -14.78 -1.09
CA ASP A 138 -12.34 -15.61 -2.28
C ASP A 138 -11.06 -15.70 -3.12
N PHE A 139 -9.97 -16.19 -2.53
CA PHE A 139 -8.71 -16.41 -3.21
C PHE A 139 -8.87 -17.49 -4.29
N SER A 140 -8.41 -17.18 -5.50
CA SER A 140 -8.51 -18.07 -6.66
C SER A 140 -7.32 -19.02 -6.78
N ASP A 141 -6.23 -18.70 -6.07
CA ASP A 141 -4.95 -19.39 -6.22
C ASP A 141 -4.68 -20.27 -4.99
N SER A 142 -4.59 -21.58 -5.22
CA SER A 142 -4.25 -22.56 -4.20
C SER A 142 -2.78 -22.52 -3.76
N GLU A 143 -1.93 -21.78 -4.48
CA GLU A 143 -0.50 -21.63 -4.12
C GLU A 143 -0.30 -20.62 -2.98
N LEU A 144 -1.30 -19.79 -2.68
CA LEU A 144 -1.25 -18.86 -1.56
C LEU A 144 -1.42 -19.62 -0.23
N SER A 145 -0.30 -19.87 0.42
CA SER A 145 -0.20 -20.69 1.63
C SER A 145 0.65 -20.02 2.69
N LYS A 146 0.68 -20.64 3.88
CA LYS A 146 1.57 -20.21 4.96
C LYS A 146 3.04 -20.12 4.49
N GLU A 147 3.50 -21.11 3.72
CA GLU A 147 4.86 -21.13 3.19
C GLU A 147 5.12 -19.93 2.26
N TRP A 148 4.18 -19.60 1.39
CA TRP A 148 4.25 -18.43 0.53
C TRP A 148 4.40 -17.13 1.35
N VAL A 149 3.69 -17.00 2.47
CA VAL A 149 3.80 -15.84 3.35
C VAL A 149 5.23 -15.67 3.86
N TYR A 150 5.82 -16.74 4.42
CA TYR A 150 7.14 -16.63 5.05
C TYR A 150 8.29 -16.63 4.05
N SER A 151 8.17 -17.38 2.94
CA SER A 151 9.25 -17.53 1.97
C SER A 151 9.28 -16.47 0.87
N ILE A 152 8.12 -15.84 0.59
CA ILE A 152 8.00 -14.91 -0.53
C ILE A 152 7.49 -13.53 -0.07
N LEU A 153 6.33 -13.48 0.61
CA LEU A 153 5.70 -12.21 0.92
C LEU A 153 6.54 -11.39 1.93
N ILE A 154 6.90 -11.97 3.07
CA ILE A 154 7.65 -11.26 4.12
C ILE A 154 9.02 -10.80 3.62
N PRO A 155 9.85 -11.63 2.97
CA PRO A 155 11.12 -11.17 2.38
C PRO A 155 10.95 -10.04 1.36
N TYR A 156 9.92 -10.14 0.51
CA TYR A 156 9.59 -9.08 -0.43
C TYR A 156 9.25 -7.76 0.28
N LEU A 157 8.37 -7.80 1.30
CA LEU A 157 7.97 -6.60 2.04
C LEU A 157 9.15 -5.99 2.80
N LYS A 158 10.03 -6.81 3.39
CA LYS A 158 11.28 -6.32 4.00
C LYS A 158 12.14 -5.57 2.99
N SER A 159 12.34 -6.14 1.81
CA SER A 159 13.11 -5.49 0.74
C SER A 159 12.43 -4.22 0.21
N GLU A 160 11.12 -4.22 0.10
CA GLU A 160 10.35 -3.09 -0.44
C GLU A 160 10.33 -1.88 0.51
N PHE A 161 10.23 -2.13 1.83
CA PHE A 161 10.00 -1.08 2.82
C PHE A 161 11.22 -0.73 3.70
N ALA A 162 12.34 -1.47 3.62
CA ALA A 162 13.49 -1.24 4.48
C ALA A 162 14.02 0.20 4.44
N TRP A 163 14.19 0.75 3.24
CA TRP A 163 14.63 2.13 3.05
C TRP A 163 13.61 3.13 3.60
N TYR A 164 12.32 2.86 3.40
CA TYR A 164 11.24 3.75 3.82
C TYR A 164 11.20 3.89 5.35
N PHE A 165 11.30 2.78 6.09
CA PHE A 165 11.36 2.82 7.55
C PHE A 165 12.65 3.41 8.10
N LYS A 166 13.73 3.36 7.33
CA LYS A 166 14.98 4.04 7.70
C LYS A 166 14.84 5.56 7.58
N VAL A 167 14.17 6.04 6.54
CA VAL A 167 13.89 7.48 6.33
C VAL A 167 12.78 7.98 7.27
N TYR A 168 11.76 7.15 7.51
CA TYR A 168 10.58 7.49 8.33
C TYR A 168 10.45 6.54 9.52
N PRO A 169 11.25 6.71 10.59
CA PRO A 169 11.30 5.76 11.71
C PRO A 169 10.02 5.72 12.56
N ASN A 170 9.12 6.67 12.39
CA ASN A 170 7.79 6.68 13.01
C ASN A 170 6.75 5.82 12.26
N LYS A 171 7.06 5.35 11.05
CA LYS A 171 6.19 4.47 10.28
C LYS A 171 6.44 3.00 10.66
N LYS A 172 5.36 2.21 10.73
CA LYS A 172 5.40 0.82 11.17
C LYS A 172 4.55 -0.07 10.29
N LEU A 173 5.04 -1.26 9.98
CA LEU A 173 4.30 -2.34 9.36
C LEU A 173 4.26 -3.54 10.31
N ILE A 174 3.07 -4.00 10.64
CA ILE A 174 2.83 -5.12 11.56
C ILE A 174 2.18 -6.24 10.76
N ILE A 175 2.70 -7.46 10.85
CA ILE A 175 2.16 -8.65 10.17
C ILE A 175 1.85 -9.70 11.22
N ASN A 176 0.58 -10.12 11.32
CA ASN A 176 0.11 -11.08 12.32
C ASN A 176 0.60 -10.75 13.74
N ASN A 177 0.45 -9.48 14.14
CA ASN A 177 0.88 -8.92 15.43
C ASN A 177 2.40 -8.83 15.64
N GLU A 178 3.23 -9.10 14.63
CA GLU A 178 4.67 -8.95 14.69
C GLU A 178 5.15 -7.75 13.88
N LEU A 179 5.98 -6.89 14.49
CA LEU A 179 6.58 -5.76 13.78
C LEU A 179 7.52 -6.28 12.70
N LEU A 180 7.38 -5.79 11.47
CA LEU A 180 8.27 -6.15 10.38
C LEU A 180 9.67 -5.56 10.63
N ASP A 181 10.60 -6.42 11.06
CA ASP A 181 12.00 -6.04 11.25
C ASP A 181 12.76 -6.07 9.92
N CYS A 182 13.22 -4.89 9.49
CA CYS A 182 14.01 -4.69 8.28
C CYS A 182 15.50 -4.41 8.57
N SER A 183 15.95 -4.51 9.81
CA SER A 183 17.30 -4.13 10.24
C SER A 183 18.42 -4.86 9.50
N SER A 184 18.17 -6.11 9.08
CA SER A 184 19.16 -6.93 8.36
C SER A 184 19.24 -6.64 6.84
N ILE A 185 18.35 -5.81 6.30
CA ILE A 185 18.27 -5.57 4.85
C ILE A 185 19.24 -4.50 4.38
N ILE A 186 19.45 -3.47 5.18
CA ILE A 186 20.34 -2.36 4.88
C ILE A 186 21.63 -2.56 5.68
N ALA A 187 22.74 -2.77 4.97
CA ALA A 187 24.07 -2.94 5.58
C ALA A 187 24.64 -1.62 6.06
N ASP A 188 24.44 -0.56 5.28
CA ASP A 188 24.96 0.78 5.58
C ASP A 188 24.05 1.85 4.97
N SER A 189 24.07 3.04 5.53
CA SER A 189 23.37 4.19 5.02
C SER A 189 24.09 5.48 5.40
N ASP A 190 24.15 6.41 4.46
CA ASP A 190 24.72 7.73 4.68
C ASP A 190 23.80 8.78 4.04
N PHE A 191 23.92 10.03 4.50
CA PHE A 191 23.21 11.14 3.89
C PHE A 191 24.19 12.28 3.59
N PHE A 192 23.89 13.01 2.53
CA PHE A 192 24.66 14.17 2.13
C PHE A 192 23.81 15.19 1.43
N ASP A 193 24.20 16.45 1.56
CA ASP A 193 23.51 17.58 0.95
C ASP A 193 24.23 17.97 -0.33
N ILE A 194 23.49 18.08 -1.42
CA ILE A 194 24.00 18.55 -2.71
C ILE A 194 23.48 19.97 -2.92
N PRO A 195 24.33 21.01 -2.87
CA PRO A 195 23.92 22.33 -3.28
C PRO A 195 23.70 22.36 -4.79
N VAL A 196 22.53 22.81 -5.20
CA VAL A 196 22.19 22.98 -6.63
C VAL A 196 21.98 24.47 -6.89
N GLU A 197 22.81 25.05 -7.76
CA GLU A 197 22.62 26.40 -8.29
C GLU A 197 21.71 26.32 -9.52
N LEU A 198 20.49 26.76 -9.38
CA LEU A 198 19.57 26.94 -10.49
C LEU A 198 19.57 28.40 -10.93
N ALA A 199 19.58 28.65 -12.23
CA ALA A 199 19.80 29.98 -12.82
C ALA A 199 18.80 31.07 -12.39
N ASP A 200 17.64 30.70 -11.82
CA ASP A 200 16.57 31.61 -11.44
C ASP A 200 15.98 31.37 -10.02
N ILE A 201 16.61 30.53 -9.20
CA ILE A 201 16.12 30.18 -7.86
C ILE A 201 17.31 30.27 -6.88
N ASP A 202 17.09 30.83 -5.69
CA ASP A 202 18.06 30.81 -4.61
C ASP A 202 18.51 29.37 -4.37
N SER A 203 19.81 29.19 -4.13
CA SER A 203 20.45 27.86 -3.98
C SER A 203 19.66 26.94 -3.05
N GLU A 204 19.07 25.89 -3.59
CA GLU A 204 18.39 24.86 -2.81
C GLU A 204 19.36 23.73 -2.46
N LEU A 205 19.22 23.21 -1.23
CA LEU A 205 19.93 22.02 -0.78
C LEU A 205 19.06 20.77 -1.06
N PHE A 206 19.60 19.87 -1.88
CA PHE A 206 18.99 18.56 -2.07
C PHE A 206 19.54 17.58 -1.06
N HIS A 207 18.67 17.05 -0.20
CA HIS A 207 19.02 16.01 0.76
C HIS A 207 19.00 14.64 0.09
N CYS A 208 20.17 14.01 -0.03
CA CYS A 208 20.30 12.69 -0.60
C CYS A 208 20.61 11.66 0.48
N THR A 209 19.87 10.54 0.48
CA THR A 209 20.16 9.41 1.35
C THR A 209 20.62 8.22 0.50
N TYR A 210 21.80 7.69 0.81
CA TYR A 210 22.34 6.49 0.20
C TYR A 210 22.05 5.27 1.08
N PHE A 211 21.69 4.17 0.46
CA PHE A 211 21.50 2.88 1.13
C PHE A 211 22.33 1.79 0.46
N GLN A 212 23.08 1.08 1.26
CA GLN A 212 23.77 -0.14 0.84
C GLN A 212 22.97 -1.35 1.33
N TRP A 213 22.53 -2.19 0.42
CA TRP A 213 21.80 -3.41 0.75
C TRP A 213 22.73 -4.51 1.23
N SER A 214 22.34 -5.26 2.26
CA SER A 214 23.10 -6.42 2.79
C SER A 214 23.10 -7.58 1.81
N VAL A 215 22.02 -7.75 1.04
CA VAL A 215 21.90 -8.79 0.03
C VAL A 215 21.45 -8.12 -1.26
N LYS A 216 22.06 -8.49 -2.39
CA LYS A 216 21.60 -7.98 -3.70
C LYS A 216 20.13 -8.31 -3.86
N PRO A 217 19.27 -7.33 -4.18
CA PRO A 217 17.90 -7.61 -4.58
C PRO A 217 17.92 -8.62 -5.74
N GLN A 218 16.96 -9.51 -5.81
CA GLN A 218 16.86 -10.50 -6.91
C GLN A 218 16.75 -9.84 -8.29
N ASP A 219 16.31 -8.59 -8.35
CA ASP A 219 16.31 -7.75 -9.54
C ASP A 219 17.67 -7.04 -9.64
N GLU A 220 18.43 -7.29 -10.70
CA GLU A 220 19.79 -6.78 -10.94
C GLU A 220 19.89 -5.26 -11.12
N TYR A 221 18.82 -4.50 -10.92
CA TYR A 221 18.80 -3.07 -11.18
C TYR A 221 18.85 -2.25 -9.90
N SER A 222 19.75 -1.27 -9.87
CA SER A 222 19.71 -0.21 -8.86
C SER A 222 18.36 0.50 -8.91
N ARG A 223 17.70 0.63 -7.75
CA ARG A 223 16.44 1.35 -7.64
C ARG A 223 16.72 2.75 -7.10
N PHE A 224 16.23 3.75 -7.80
CA PHE A 224 16.12 5.11 -7.29
C PHE A 224 14.73 5.29 -6.69
N TYR A 225 14.65 5.87 -5.52
CA TYR A 225 13.40 6.08 -4.78
C TYR A 225 13.14 7.57 -4.58
#